data_dfac8af0dd50543988bd733b3e61de73
#
_entry.id   dfac8af0dd50543988bd733b3e61de73
#
_cell.length_a   1.000
_cell.length_b   1.000
_cell.length_c   1.000
_cell.angle_alpha   90.00
_cell.angle_beta   90.00
_cell.angle_gamma   90.00
#
_symmetry.space_group_name_H-M   'P 1'
#
loop_
_entity.id
_entity.type
_entity.pdbx_description
1 polymer ?
#
loop_
_entity_poly.entity_id
_entity_poly.type
_entity_poly.pdbx_seq_one_letter_code
_entity_poly.pdbx_strand_id
1 'polypeptide(L)'
;MEALYPKLISADLIVLSSPVYWFTLSAQAKLFIDRWYALESPQDSALRGKDFALVLAYGDTDPYTSGGINAIHTFQDMCRYLRGNIVGIVYGSASNLGDVQKQPELMERAYELGKKAGAAVP
;
A
#
# COMPACT_ATOMS: atom_id res chain seq x y z
N MET A 1 -4.01 -16.07 8.32
CA MET A 1 -3.10 -15.06 8.90
C MET A 1 -1.88 -15.66 9.60
N GLU A 2 -1.98 -16.81 10.25
CA GLU A 2 -0.85 -17.42 10.96
C GLU A 2 0.45 -17.50 10.14
N ALA A 3 0.36 -17.93 8.87
CA ALA A 3 1.51 -18.01 7.98
C ALA A 3 2.03 -16.63 7.49
N LEU A 4 1.26 -15.56 7.67
CA LEU A 4 1.61 -14.21 7.23
C LEU A 4 2.22 -13.35 8.34
N TYR A 5 1.86 -13.58 9.59
CA TYR A 5 2.39 -12.81 10.71
C TYR A 5 3.93 -12.87 10.82
N PRO A 6 4.58 -14.04 10.75
CA PRO A 6 6.04 -14.08 10.77
C PRO A 6 6.68 -13.30 9.62
N LYS A 7 6.07 -13.33 8.44
CA LYS A 7 6.55 -12.57 7.27
C LYS A 7 6.40 -11.07 7.47
N LEU A 8 5.27 -10.61 8.01
CA LEU A 8 5.07 -9.20 8.35
C LEU A 8 6.08 -8.72 9.40
N ILE A 9 6.31 -9.52 10.43
CA ILE A 9 7.24 -9.18 11.51
C ILE A 9 8.67 -9.10 10.99
N SER A 10 9.10 -10.02 10.12
CA SER A 10 10.47 -10.07 9.59
C SER A 10 10.72 -9.12 8.42
N ALA A 11 9.68 -8.58 7.79
CA ALA A 11 9.84 -7.66 6.66
C ALA A 11 10.38 -6.30 7.11
N ASP A 12 11.33 -5.75 6.38
CA ASP A 12 11.79 -4.36 6.54
C ASP A 12 10.88 -3.39 5.78
N LEU A 13 10.35 -3.83 4.65
CA LEU A 13 9.43 -3.08 3.80
C LEU A 13 8.16 -3.88 3.54
N ILE A 14 7.02 -3.21 3.61
CA ILE A 14 5.71 -3.77 3.26
C ILE A 14 5.11 -2.96 2.12
N VAL A 15 4.90 -3.60 0.98
CA VAL A 15 4.24 -2.99 -0.17
C VAL A 15 2.78 -3.47 -0.21
N LEU A 16 1.86 -2.53 -0.08
CA LEU A 16 0.42 -2.79 -0.28
C LEU A 16 0.07 -2.50 -1.73
N SER A 17 -0.61 -3.45 -2.36
CA SER A 17 -1.18 -3.27 -3.70
C SER A 17 -2.67 -3.59 -3.67
N SER A 18 -3.50 -2.68 -4.18
CA SER A 18 -4.94 -2.86 -4.19
C SER A 18 -5.58 -2.14 -5.37
N PRO A 19 -6.62 -2.70 -5.98
CA PRO A 19 -7.57 -1.90 -6.75
C PRO A 19 -8.37 -1.01 -5.78
N VAL A 20 -8.93 0.06 -6.32
CA VAL A 20 -9.95 0.85 -5.61
C VAL A 20 -11.31 0.29 -5.99
N TYR A 21 -11.99 -0.27 -5.00
CA TYR A 21 -13.36 -0.78 -5.13
C TYR A 21 -14.28 0.01 -4.20
N TRP A 22 -15.35 0.54 -4.79
CA TRP A 22 -16.36 1.29 -4.06
C TRP A 22 -15.74 2.37 -3.15
N PHE A 23 -14.86 3.19 -3.78
CA PHE A 23 -14.23 4.39 -3.22
C PHE A 23 -13.14 4.18 -2.17
N THR A 24 -12.60 2.97 -1.99
CA THR A 24 -11.46 2.73 -1.10
C THR A 24 -10.71 1.45 -1.46
N LEU A 25 -9.84 0.96 -0.57
CA LEU A 25 -9.15 -0.32 -0.70
C LEU A 25 -10.15 -1.47 -0.91
N SER A 26 -9.75 -2.49 -1.66
CA SER A 26 -10.56 -3.70 -1.79
C SER A 26 -10.83 -4.34 -0.42
N ALA A 27 -11.95 -5.04 -0.29
CA ALA A 27 -12.30 -5.74 0.95
C ALA A 27 -11.19 -6.71 1.40
N GLN A 28 -10.54 -7.39 0.46
CA GLN A 28 -9.44 -8.31 0.76
C GLN A 28 -8.22 -7.57 1.34
N ALA A 29 -7.84 -6.43 0.75
CA ALA A 29 -6.74 -5.61 1.27
C ALA A 29 -7.08 -5.06 2.65
N LYS A 30 -8.31 -4.56 2.83
CA LYS A 30 -8.75 -4.03 4.12
C LYS A 30 -8.80 -5.11 5.19
N LEU A 31 -9.33 -6.29 4.88
CA LEU A 31 -9.34 -7.44 5.78
C LEU A 31 -7.91 -7.84 6.21
N PHE A 32 -6.96 -7.83 5.29
CA PHE A 32 -5.56 -8.11 5.59
C PHE A 32 -4.97 -7.08 6.56
N ILE A 33 -5.20 -5.78 6.29
CA ILE A 33 -4.72 -4.70 7.16
C ILE A 33 -5.37 -4.74 8.54
N ASP A 34 -6.68 -4.99 8.62
CA ASP A 34 -7.38 -5.07 9.91
C ASP A 34 -6.83 -6.16 10.82
N ARG A 35 -6.28 -7.23 10.24
CA ARG A 35 -5.63 -8.30 11.01
C ARG A 35 -4.28 -7.90 11.59
N TRP A 36 -3.70 -6.77 11.17
CA TRP A 36 -2.45 -6.26 11.75
C TRP A 36 -2.62 -5.82 13.20
N TYR A 37 -3.85 -5.48 13.60
CA TYR A 37 -4.16 -5.15 14.99
C TYR A 37 -3.73 -6.26 15.98
N ALA A 38 -3.70 -7.52 15.54
CA ALA A 38 -3.21 -8.63 16.35
C ALA A 38 -1.69 -8.58 16.63
N LEU A 39 -0.95 -7.70 15.96
CA LEU A 39 0.48 -7.47 16.17
C LEU A 39 0.77 -6.28 17.09
N GLU A 40 -0.31 -5.61 17.57
CA GLU A 40 -0.20 -4.54 18.55
C GLU A 40 -0.06 -5.10 19.97
N SER A 41 0.73 -4.41 20.79
CA SER A 41 0.81 -4.65 22.23
C SER A 41 0.68 -3.33 22.99
N PRO A 42 0.38 -3.33 24.30
CA PRO A 42 0.28 -2.09 25.07
C PRO A 42 1.56 -1.23 25.04
N GLN A 43 2.70 -1.84 24.81
CA GLN A 43 4.00 -1.17 24.83
C GLN A 43 4.48 -0.79 23.44
N ASP A 44 4.19 -1.61 22.42
CA ASP A 44 4.71 -1.41 21.07
C ASP A 44 3.93 -2.21 20.02
N SER A 45 4.20 -1.92 18.74
CA SER A 45 3.73 -2.67 17.58
C SER A 45 4.91 -3.39 16.91
N ALA A 46 4.70 -4.63 16.50
CA ALA A 46 5.69 -5.36 15.71
C ALA A 46 5.93 -4.76 14.30
N LEU A 47 5.04 -3.86 13.87
CA LEU A 47 5.14 -3.17 12.59
C LEU A 47 5.67 -1.73 12.72
N ARG A 48 5.99 -1.29 13.93
CA ARG A 48 6.46 0.08 14.17
C ARG A 48 7.78 0.37 13.48
N GLY A 49 7.84 1.53 12.85
CA GLY A 49 9.07 2.03 12.24
C GLY A 49 9.48 1.36 10.93
N LYS A 50 8.67 0.42 10.43
CA LYS A 50 8.94 -0.23 9.14
C LYS A 50 8.72 0.72 7.97
N ASP A 51 9.29 0.37 6.83
CA ASP A 51 9.06 1.03 5.58
C ASP A 51 7.77 0.51 4.91
N PHE A 52 7.03 1.43 4.28
CA PHE A 52 5.78 1.12 3.60
C PHE A 52 5.71 1.77 2.22
N ALA A 53 5.10 1.08 1.29
CA ALA A 53 4.75 1.62 -0.02
C ALA A 53 3.33 1.22 -0.42
N LEU A 54 2.69 2.03 -1.25
CA LEU A 54 1.33 1.79 -1.73
C LEU A 54 1.29 1.86 -3.25
N VAL A 55 0.62 0.89 -3.85
CA VAL A 55 0.33 0.86 -5.29
C VAL A 55 -1.17 0.67 -5.48
N LEU A 56 -1.81 1.60 -6.20
CA LEU A 56 -3.25 1.58 -6.45
C LEU A 56 -3.57 1.66 -7.94
N ALA A 57 -4.59 0.92 -8.33
CA ALA A 57 -5.27 1.11 -9.62
C ALA A 57 -6.75 1.41 -9.36
N TYR A 58 -7.31 2.38 -10.10
CA TYR A 58 -8.71 2.78 -9.98
C TYR A 58 -9.34 2.99 -11.36
N GLY A 59 -10.67 2.86 -11.42
CA GLY A 59 -11.46 3.13 -12.65
C GLY A 59 -11.76 4.60 -12.84
N ASP A 60 -11.89 5.50 -13.11
CA ASP A 60 -12.18 6.92 -13.25
C ASP A 60 -10.94 7.72 -13.61
N THR A 61 -11.12 9.01 -13.79
CA THR A 61 -10.09 9.91 -14.34
C THR A 61 -9.04 10.34 -13.32
N ASP A 62 -9.41 10.41 -12.03
CA ASP A 62 -8.56 10.94 -10.98
C ASP A 62 -8.82 10.27 -9.62
N PRO A 63 -7.91 10.42 -8.65
CA PRO A 63 -8.05 9.77 -7.35
C PRO A 63 -9.19 10.33 -6.48
N TYR A 64 -9.68 11.53 -6.73
CA TYR A 64 -10.79 12.10 -5.95
C TYR A 64 -12.12 11.53 -6.40
N THR A 65 -12.40 11.56 -7.68
CA THR A 65 -13.64 11.03 -8.27
C THR A 65 -13.76 9.53 -8.09
N SER A 66 -12.65 8.80 -8.20
CA SER A 66 -12.61 7.35 -8.01
C SER A 66 -12.68 6.90 -6.55
N GLY A 67 -12.40 7.78 -5.61
CA GLY A 67 -12.20 7.45 -4.19
C GLY A 67 -10.82 6.91 -3.85
N GLY A 68 -9.89 6.87 -4.79
CA GLY A 68 -8.50 6.49 -4.54
C GLY A 68 -7.85 7.31 -3.43
N ILE A 69 -8.26 8.56 -3.29
CA ILE A 69 -7.82 9.44 -2.21
C ILE A 69 -8.14 8.88 -0.81
N ASN A 70 -9.27 8.19 -0.64
CA ASN A 70 -9.63 7.58 0.63
C ASN A 70 -8.68 6.42 0.99
N ALA A 71 -8.29 5.62 0.01
CA ALA A 71 -7.30 4.56 0.19
C ALA A 71 -5.93 5.13 0.55
N ILE A 72 -5.53 6.24 -0.09
CA ILE A 72 -4.27 6.95 0.20
C ILE A 72 -4.29 7.50 1.64
N HIS A 73 -5.37 8.17 2.05
CA HIS A 73 -5.50 8.69 3.41
C HIS A 73 -5.49 7.58 4.46
N THR A 74 -6.20 6.47 4.22
CA THR A 74 -6.18 5.29 5.10
C THR A 74 -4.75 4.77 5.28
N PHE A 75 -4.01 4.64 4.19
CA PHE A 75 -2.62 4.21 4.22
C PHE A 75 -1.72 5.19 4.98
N GLN A 76 -1.86 6.48 4.73
CA GLN A 76 -1.07 7.52 5.41
C GLN A 76 -1.36 7.56 6.92
N ASP A 77 -2.63 7.44 7.32
CA ASP A 77 -3.02 7.40 8.73
C ASP A 77 -2.46 6.17 9.45
N MET A 78 -2.51 5.02 8.80
CA MET A 78 -1.93 3.78 9.31
C MET A 78 -0.41 3.90 9.48
N CYS A 79 0.31 4.41 8.47
CA CYS A 79 1.75 4.61 8.56
C CYS A 79 2.11 5.60 9.66
N ARG A 80 1.35 6.68 9.82
CA ARG A 80 1.56 7.65 10.91
C ARG A 80 1.37 7.01 12.29
N TYR A 81 0.31 6.21 12.45
CA TYR A 81 0.07 5.48 13.70
C TYR A 81 1.22 4.52 14.04
N LEU A 82 1.70 3.78 13.05
CA LEU A 82 2.82 2.85 13.18
C LEU A 82 4.19 3.55 13.24
N ARG A 83 4.25 4.87 13.11
CA ARG A 83 5.50 5.64 12.96
C ARG A 83 6.38 5.10 11.85
N GLY A 84 5.75 4.56 10.79
CA GLY A 84 6.41 3.99 9.63
C GLY A 84 6.84 5.05 8.64
N ASN A 85 7.83 4.73 7.84
CA ASN A 85 8.30 5.59 6.76
C ASN A 85 7.58 5.23 5.45
N ILE A 86 7.02 6.23 4.76
CA ILE A 86 6.40 6.04 3.44
C ILE A 86 7.48 6.20 2.38
N VAL A 87 7.92 5.10 1.78
CA VAL A 87 8.90 5.07 0.69
C VAL A 87 8.31 5.70 -0.57
N GLY A 88 7.05 5.46 -0.85
CA GLY A 88 6.33 6.09 -1.94
C GLY A 88 4.92 5.56 -2.14
N ILE A 89 4.16 6.31 -2.94
CA ILE A 89 2.78 5.97 -3.32
C ILE A 89 2.69 6.13 -4.84
N VAL A 90 2.30 5.06 -5.53
CA VAL A 90 2.05 5.07 -6.98
C VAL A 90 0.60 4.68 -7.22
N TYR A 91 -0.08 5.45 -8.02
CA TYR A 91 -1.47 5.21 -8.39
C TYR A 91 -1.75 5.66 -9.82
N GLY A 92 -2.73 5.01 -10.45
CA GLY A 92 -3.14 5.36 -11.80
C GLY A 92 -4.50 4.82 -12.17
N SER A 93 -5.09 5.43 -13.19
CA SER A 93 -6.37 5.02 -13.75
C SER A 93 -6.18 3.79 -14.65
N ALA A 94 -7.03 2.78 -14.44
CA ALA A 94 -7.08 1.59 -15.28
C ALA A 94 -8.46 0.94 -15.14
N SER A 95 -9.22 0.88 -16.20
CA SER A 95 -10.59 0.33 -16.19
C SER A 95 -10.64 -1.10 -16.75
N ASN A 96 -9.67 -1.49 -17.57
CA ASN A 96 -9.63 -2.79 -18.20
C ASN A 96 -8.31 -3.52 -17.91
N LEU A 97 -8.34 -4.82 -18.11
CA LEU A 97 -7.15 -5.65 -18.03
C LEU A 97 -6.07 -5.16 -19.01
N GLY A 98 -4.86 -4.96 -18.52
CA GLY A 98 -3.73 -4.51 -19.33
C GLY A 98 -3.61 -3.00 -19.51
N ASP A 99 -4.54 -2.19 -19.02
CA ASP A 99 -4.49 -0.73 -19.19
C ASP A 99 -3.28 -0.11 -18.51
N VAL A 100 -2.87 -0.62 -17.35
CA VAL A 100 -1.67 -0.14 -16.64
C VAL A 100 -0.42 -0.32 -17.49
N GLN A 101 -0.29 -1.46 -18.17
CA GLN A 101 0.87 -1.77 -19.01
C GLN A 101 1.01 -0.84 -20.21
N LYS A 102 -0.08 -0.22 -20.64
CA LYS A 102 -0.11 0.73 -21.77
C LYS A 102 0.25 2.16 -21.35
N GLN A 103 0.56 2.39 -20.09
CA GLN A 103 0.89 3.71 -19.54
C GLN A 103 2.36 3.79 -19.16
N PRO A 104 3.26 4.21 -20.08
CA PRO A 104 4.71 4.21 -19.83
C PRO A 104 5.12 5.01 -18.60
N GLU A 105 4.51 6.17 -18.39
CA GLU A 105 4.80 7.02 -17.23
C GLU A 105 4.43 6.36 -15.90
N LEU A 106 3.29 5.67 -15.86
CA LEU A 106 2.85 4.95 -14.67
C LEU A 106 3.77 3.75 -14.38
N MET A 107 4.15 3.03 -15.42
CA MET A 107 5.10 1.92 -15.31
C MET A 107 6.48 2.39 -14.84
N GLU A 108 6.97 3.52 -15.35
CA GLU A 108 8.24 4.12 -14.91
C GLU A 108 8.17 4.55 -13.45
N ARG A 109 7.10 5.20 -13.03
CA ARG A 109 6.91 5.58 -11.62
C ARG A 109 6.90 4.35 -10.70
N ALA A 110 6.26 3.26 -11.12
CA ALA A 110 6.24 2.01 -10.36
C ALA A 110 7.65 1.37 -10.30
N TYR A 111 8.39 1.41 -11.41
CA TYR A 111 9.77 0.93 -11.45
C TYR A 111 10.71 1.73 -10.55
N GLU A 112 10.63 3.06 -10.59
CA GLU A 112 11.43 3.92 -9.72
C GLU A 112 11.06 3.75 -8.23
N LEU A 113 9.76 3.52 -7.92
CA LEU A 113 9.37 3.14 -6.57
C LEU A 113 10.04 1.83 -6.14
N GLY A 114 10.05 0.82 -7.02
CA GLY A 114 10.70 -0.46 -6.75
C GLY A 114 12.21 -0.33 -6.50
N LYS A 115 12.90 0.49 -7.28
CA LYS A 115 14.33 0.79 -7.07
C LYS A 115 14.57 1.48 -5.72
N LYS A 116 13.77 2.49 -5.41
CA LYS A 116 13.86 3.21 -4.13
C LYS A 116 13.58 2.29 -2.94
N ALA A 117 12.58 1.44 -3.07
CA ALA A 117 12.21 0.46 -2.06
C ALA A 117 13.34 -0.57 -1.81
N GLY A 118 13.95 -1.10 -2.89
CA GLY A 118 15.07 -2.02 -2.79
C GLY A 118 16.34 -1.39 -2.20
N ALA A 119 16.55 -0.10 -2.40
CA ALA A 119 17.68 0.63 -1.80
C ALA A 119 17.46 0.97 -0.31
N ALA A 120 16.22 0.99 0.17
CA ALA A 120 15.88 1.25 1.55
C ALA A 120 16.03 0.01 2.46
N VAL A 121 16.09 -1.19 1.86
CA VAL A 121 16.29 -2.46 2.59
C VAL A 121 17.78 -2.70 2.77
N PRO A 122 18.26 -2.98 4.00
CA PRO A 122 19.67 -3.20 4.28
C PRO A 122 20.24 -4.45 3.63
#